data_7e40babed583a4e5c660ecc96f91a108
#
_entry.id   7e40babed583a4e5c660ecc96f91a108
#
_cell.length_a   1.000
_cell.length_b   1.000
_cell.length_c   1.000
_cell.angle_alpha   90.00
_cell.angle_beta   90.00
_cell.angle_gamma   90.00
#
_symmetry.space_group_name_H-M   'P 1'
#
loop_
_entity.id
_entity.type
_entity.pdbx_description
1 polymer ?
#
loop_
_entity_poly.entity_id
_entity_poly.type
_entity_poly.pdbx_seq_one_letter_code
_entity_poly.pdbx_strand_id
1 'polypeptide(L)'
;EYRWRENGKRFNIYGRTLEELREKEKTIVAEQSMGIRADARTLTVNDIYDNWVQLKKGLKDNTFKNYQYMYQQFVRDDLGEKRIYNLKRSDVRRFYNRLADEKGLKVATIDNIHTVLHQVLDLAVEDEYIRSNPSDQARKELRQIRREDMGQRKALTLDEHLLLMRFLSGNNRYHRW
;
A
#
# COMPACT_ATOMS: atom_id res chain seq x y z
N GLU A 1 -4.57 -30.21 -18.73
CA GLU A 1 -5.41 -29.07 -18.37
C GLU A 1 -6.35 -29.47 -17.23
N TYR A 2 -6.43 -28.64 -16.18
CA TYR A 2 -7.41 -28.74 -15.09
C TYR A 2 -8.33 -27.53 -15.16
N ARG A 3 -9.66 -27.75 -15.05
CA ARG A 3 -10.68 -26.71 -15.19
C ARG A 3 -11.62 -26.74 -13.98
N TRP A 4 -11.96 -25.55 -13.45
CA TRP A 4 -12.98 -25.41 -12.43
C TRP A 4 -13.84 -24.16 -12.65
N ARG A 5 -14.91 -24.03 -11.87
CA ARG A 5 -15.76 -22.85 -11.86
C ARG A 5 -15.82 -22.27 -10.45
N GLU A 6 -15.76 -20.96 -10.36
CA GLU A 6 -15.93 -20.22 -9.13
C GLU A 6 -16.66 -18.92 -9.42
N ASN A 7 -17.69 -18.62 -8.63
CA ASN A 7 -18.54 -17.42 -8.80
C ASN A 7 -19.02 -17.19 -10.27
N GLY A 8 -19.40 -18.27 -10.95
CA GLY A 8 -19.87 -18.23 -12.33
C GLY A 8 -18.78 -18.09 -13.41
N LYS A 9 -17.55 -17.81 -13.03
CA LYS A 9 -16.40 -17.73 -13.93
C LYS A 9 -15.72 -19.09 -14.10
N ARG A 10 -15.19 -19.33 -15.31
CA ARG A 10 -14.39 -20.54 -15.60
C ARG A 10 -12.92 -20.19 -15.48
N PHE A 11 -12.18 -21.07 -14.79
CA PHE A 11 -10.74 -20.98 -14.64
C PHE A 11 -10.11 -22.28 -15.17
N ASN A 12 -8.89 -22.16 -15.68
CA ASN A 12 -8.12 -23.29 -16.16
C ASN A 12 -6.63 -23.09 -15.87
N ILE A 13 -5.95 -24.19 -15.64
CA ILE A 13 -4.49 -24.24 -15.52
C ILE A 13 -3.94 -25.32 -16.43
N TYR A 14 -2.70 -25.12 -16.83
CA TYR A 14 -1.96 -26.04 -17.66
C TYR A 14 -0.70 -26.50 -16.95
N GLY A 15 -0.32 -27.76 -17.13
CA GLY A 15 0.97 -28.34 -16.74
C GLY A 15 1.63 -28.97 -17.94
N ARG A 16 2.94 -28.97 -17.99
CA ARG A 16 3.73 -29.67 -19.02
C ARG A 16 3.73 -31.16 -18.77
N THR A 17 3.66 -31.58 -17.52
CA THR A 17 3.55 -32.98 -17.08
C THR A 17 2.31 -33.16 -16.23
N LEU A 18 1.87 -34.43 -16.08
CA LEU A 18 0.75 -34.79 -15.24
C LEU A 18 1.05 -34.50 -13.75
N GLU A 19 2.29 -34.71 -13.35
CA GLU A 19 2.74 -34.43 -11.97
C GLU A 19 2.65 -32.93 -11.65
N GLU A 20 3.16 -32.07 -12.54
CA GLU A 20 3.06 -30.61 -12.40
C GLU A 20 1.59 -30.15 -12.33
N LEU A 21 0.72 -30.75 -13.13
CA LEU A 21 -0.70 -30.43 -13.14
C LEU A 21 -1.36 -30.81 -11.80
N ARG A 22 -1.06 -31.98 -11.25
CA ARG A 22 -1.57 -32.45 -9.97
C ARG A 22 -1.09 -31.59 -8.79
N GLU A 23 0.16 -31.18 -8.80
CA GLU A 23 0.67 -30.25 -7.76
C GLU A 23 -0.04 -28.88 -7.82
N LYS A 24 -0.25 -28.35 -9.02
CA LYS A 24 -1.03 -27.11 -9.23
C LYS A 24 -2.49 -27.30 -8.77
N GLU A 25 -3.12 -28.41 -9.08
CA GLU A 25 -4.48 -28.74 -8.65
C GLU A 25 -4.58 -28.79 -7.12
N LYS A 26 -3.66 -29.51 -6.45
CA LYS A 26 -3.61 -29.56 -4.98
C LYS A 26 -3.48 -28.17 -4.35
N THR A 27 -2.65 -27.33 -4.95
CA THR A 27 -2.47 -25.95 -4.49
C THR A 27 -3.78 -25.16 -4.59
N ILE A 28 -4.49 -25.26 -5.72
CA ILE A 28 -5.77 -24.58 -5.93
C ILE A 28 -6.84 -25.09 -4.97
N VAL A 29 -6.95 -26.40 -4.80
CA VAL A 29 -7.92 -26.99 -3.87
C VAL A 29 -7.63 -26.54 -2.44
N ALA A 30 -6.37 -26.50 -2.03
CA ALA A 30 -5.96 -25.99 -0.73
C ALA A 30 -6.31 -24.49 -0.55
N GLU A 31 -6.09 -23.66 -1.57
CA GLU A 31 -6.42 -22.24 -1.56
C GLU A 31 -7.94 -22.01 -1.47
N GLN A 32 -8.72 -22.75 -2.25
CA GLN A 32 -10.18 -22.71 -2.19
C GLN A 32 -10.70 -23.14 -0.80
N SER A 33 -10.10 -24.19 -0.21
CA SER A 33 -10.45 -24.59 1.16
C SER A 33 -10.12 -23.55 2.22
N MET A 34 -9.20 -22.62 1.90
CA MET A 34 -8.80 -21.49 2.74
C MET A 34 -9.56 -20.19 2.40
N GLY A 35 -10.54 -20.24 1.48
CA GLY A 35 -11.35 -19.10 1.08
C GLY A 35 -10.66 -18.12 0.10
N ILE A 36 -9.49 -18.47 -0.44
CA ILE A 36 -8.80 -17.57 -1.40
C ILE A 36 -9.48 -17.68 -2.77
N ARG A 37 -9.85 -16.52 -3.32
CA ARG A 37 -10.54 -16.43 -4.61
C ARG A 37 -9.60 -16.76 -5.79
N ALA A 38 -10.13 -17.49 -6.76
CA ALA A 38 -9.37 -17.90 -7.95
C ALA A 38 -8.91 -16.71 -8.83
N ASP A 39 -9.67 -15.61 -8.86
CA ASP A 39 -9.34 -14.41 -9.63
C ASP A 39 -8.17 -13.60 -9.02
N ALA A 40 -7.79 -13.83 -7.76
CA ALA A 40 -6.62 -13.22 -7.13
C ALA A 40 -5.32 -13.39 -7.92
N ARG A 41 -5.21 -14.47 -8.70
CA ARG A 41 -4.03 -14.75 -9.54
C ARG A 41 -3.89 -13.83 -10.74
N THR A 42 -4.97 -13.20 -11.17
CA THR A 42 -5.01 -12.31 -12.34
C THR A 42 -4.97 -10.84 -11.98
N LEU A 43 -5.44 -10.49 -10.78
CA LEU A 43 -5.52 -9.11 -10.31
C LEU A 43 -4.16 -8.58 -9.89
N THR A 44 -3.93 -7.30 -10.20
CA THR A 44 -2.78 -6.52 -9.76
C THR A 44 -3.12 -5.69 -8.52
N VAL A 45 -2.12 -5.14 -7.87
CA VAL A 45 -2.33 -4.18 -6.78
C VAL A 45 -3.06 -2.92 -7.29
N ASN A 46 -2.85 -2.52 -8.56
CA ASN A 46 -3.57 -1.42 -9.20
C ASN A 46 -5.07 -1.71 -9.32
N ASP A 47 -5.46 -2.94 -9.67
CA ASP A 47 -6.87 -3.30 -9.77
C ASP A 47 -7.57 -3.18 -8.41
N ILE A 48 -6.90 -3.59 -7.32
CA ILE A 48 -7.40 -3.44 -5.96
C ILE A 48 -7.49 -1.96 -5.57
N TYR A 49 -6.47 -1.16 -5.93
CA TYR A 49 -6.49 0.28 -5.67
C TYR A 49 -7.64 0.99 -6.40
N ASP A 50 -7.87 0.68 -7.68
CA ASP A 50 -8.94 1.30 -8.45
C ASP A 50 -10.33 0.96 -7.86
N ASN A 51 -10.51 -0.26 -7.33
CA ASN A 51 -11.69 -0.64 -6.54
C ASN A 51 -11.75 0.13 -5.21
N TRP A 52 -10.65 0.20 -4.47
CA TRP A 52 -10.56 0.94 -3.20
C TRP A 52 -10.95 2.41 -3.36
N VAL A 53 -10.51 3.07 -4.44
CA VAL A 53 -10.88 4.47 -4.76
C VAL A 53 -12.39 4.63 -4.88
N GLN A 54 -13.07 3.68 -5.55
CA GLN A 54 -14.52 3.74 -5.73
C GLN A 54 -15.30 3.56 -4.42
N LEU A 55 -14.77 2.73 -3.51
CA LEU A 55 -15.38 2.45 -2.20
C LEU A 55 -15.14 3.55 -1.18
N LYS A 56 -14.05 4.33 -1.32
CA LYS A 56 -13.60 5.33 -0.34
C LYS A 56 -14.40 6.62 -0.45
N LYS A 57 -15.64 6.59 0.04
CA LYS A 57 -16.53 7.75 0.14
C LYS A 57 -16.46 8.35 1.55
N GLY A 58 -16.53 9.69 1.68
CA GLY A 58 -16.61 10.37 2.97
C GLY A 58 -15.28 10.84 3.56
N LEU A 59 -14.17 10.69 2.85
CA LEU A 59 -12.92 11.37 3.21
C LEU A 59 -12.99 12.87 2.84
N LYS A 60 -12.31 13.71 3.64
CA LYS A 60 -12.10 15.11 3.24
C LYS A 60 -11.32 15.17 1.92
N ASP A 61 -11.73 16.05 1.02
CA ASP A 61 -11.14 16.18 -0.33
C ASP A 61 -9.61 16.24 -0.34
N ASN A 62 -9.03 17.03 0.56
CA ASN A 62 -7.58 17.16 0.64
C ASN A 62 -6.89 15.86 1.07
N THR A 63 -7.51 15.08 1.96
CA THR A 63 -6.98 13.78 2.39
C THR A 63 -7.03 12.79 1.23
N PHE A 64 -8.15 12.74 0.52
CA PHE A 64 -8.33 11.86 -0.61
C PHE A 64 -7.37 12.18 -1.76
N LYS A 65 -7.24 13.48 -2.13
CA LYS A 65 -6.27 13.94 -3.13
C LYS A 65 -4.83 13.58 -2.76
N ASN A 66 -4.48 13.72 -1.47
CA ASN A 66 -3.15 13.32 -1.00
C ASN A 66 -2.92 11.80 -1.13
N TYR A 67 -3.92 10.99 -0.81
CA TYR A 67 -3.83 9.53 -0.97
C TYR A 67 -3.68 9.15 -2.45
N GLN A 68 -4.47 9.75 -3.34
CA GLN A 68 -4.34 9.54 -4.77
C GLN A 68 -2.94 9.94 -5.27
N TYR A 69 -2.46 11.12 -4.87
CA TYR A 69 -1.12 11.58 -5.22
C TYR A 69 -0.02 10.60 -4.78
N MET A 70 -0.06 10.16 -3.51
CA MET A 70 0.94 9.22 -2.97
C MET A 70 0.94 7.89 -3.72
N TYR A 71 -0.24 7.36 -4.04
CA TYR A 71 -0.33 6.11 -4.78
C TYR A 71 0.13 6.27 -6.24
N GLN A 72 -0.41 7.26 -6.96
CA GLN A 72 -0.10 7.49 -8.37
C GLN A 72 1.39 7.77 -8.58
N GLN A 73 1.98 8.60 -7.73
CA GLN A 73 3.36 9.05 -7.89
C GLN A 73 4.40 8.00 -7.51
N PHE A 74 4.09 7.12 -6.55
CA PHE A 74 5.11 6.25 -5.97
C PHE A 74 4.82 4.76 -6.09
N VAL A 75 3.56 4.35 -6.14
CA VAL A 75 3.18 2.93 -6.08
C VAL A 75 2.78 2.37 -7.44
N ARG A 76 2.07 3.16 -8.26
CA ARG A 76 1.37 2.70 -9.46
C ARG A 76 2.28 1.99 -10.45
N ASP A 77 3.42 2.60 -10.81
CA ASP A 77 4.33 2.12 -11.85
C ASP A 77 5.38 1.12 -11.32
N ASP A 78 5.33 0.77 -10.04
CA ASP A 78 6.26 -0.18 -9.42
C ASP A 78 5.49 -1.35 -8.78
N LEU A 79 5.16 -1.20 -7.49
CA LEU A 79 4.47 -2.25 -6.73
C LEU A 79 3.04 -2.48 -7.26
N GLY A 80 2.43 -1.44 -7.83
CA GLY A 80 1.08 -1.46 -8.38
C GLY A 80 0.88 -2.46 -9.53
N GLU A 81 1.90 -2.70 -10.34
CA GLU A 81 1.87 -3.66 -11.45
C GLU A 81 2.00 -5.11 -11.02
N LYS A 82 2.44 -5.36 -9.78
CA LYS A 82 2.58 -6.72 -9.29
C LYS A 82 1.22 -7.38 -9.07
N ARG A 83 1.14 -8.66 -9.41
CA ARG A 83 -0.04 -9.47 -9.09
C ARG A 83 -0.19 -9.62 -7.59
N ILE A 84 -1.38 -9.37 -7.08
CA ILE A 84 -1.66 -9.38 -5.63
C ILE A 84 -1.34 -10.73 -5.00
N TYR A 85 -1.62 -11.82 -5.69
CA TYR A 85 -1.32 -13.18 -5.27
C TYR A 85 0.19 -13.44 -5.05
N ASN A 86 1.06 -12.81 -5.85
CA ASN A 86 2.51 -12.99 -5.80
C ASN A 86 3.22 -11.98 -4.87
N LEU A 87 2.48 -11.03 -4.32
CA LEU A 87 3.05 -9.97 -3.51
C LEU A 87 3.48 -10.50 -2.14
N LYS A 88 4.78 -10.43 -1.87
CA LYS A 88 5.38 -10.87 -0.60
C LYS A 88 5.75 -9.67 0.28
N ARG A 89 5.82 -9.90 1.58
CA ARG A 89 6.30 -8.90 2.55
C ARG A 89 7.70 -8.38 2.20
N SER A 90 8.58 -9.25 1.67
CA SER A 90 9.91 -8.86 1.20
C SER A 90 9.88 -7.88 0.02
N ASP A 91 8.85 -7.94 -0.83
CA ASP A 91 8.70 -7.01 -1.95
C ASP A 91 8.34 -5.61 -1.45
N VAL A 92 7.43 -5.54 -0.47
CA VAL A 92 7.04 -4.27 0.15
C VAL A 92 8.23 -3.63 0.90
N ARG A 93 9.04 -4.43 1.62
CA ARG A 93 10.26 -3.92 2.27
C ARG A 93 11.27 -3.39 1.26
N ARG A 94 11.55 -4.13 0.19
CA ARG A 94 12.43 -3.67 -0.90
C ARG A 94 11.94 -2.40 -1.55
N PHE A 95 10.64 -2.29 -1.75
CA PHE A 95 10.02 -1.08 -2.27
C PHE A 95 10.28 0.13 -1.36
N TYR A 96 10.05 0.02 -0.04
CA TYR A 96 10.33 1.13 0.88
C TYR A 96 11.82 1.48 0.95
N ASN A 97 12.71 0.51 0.91
CA ASN A 97 14.14 0.76 0.88
C ASN A 97 14.54 1.51 -0.39
N ARG A 98 14.01 1.14 -1.56
CA ARG A 98 14.24 1.89 -2.81
C ARG A 98 13.74 3.33 -2.73
N LEU A 99 12.56 3.56 -2.19
CA LEU A 99 12.05 4.92 -1.98
C LEU A 99 12.97 5.77 -1.11
N ALA A 100 13.56 5.16 -0.08
CA ALA A 100 14.46 5.83 0.82
C ALA A 100 15.86 6.04 0.21
N ASP A 101 16.43 5.01 -0.44
CA ASP A 101 17.82 5.01 -0.91
C ASP A 101 17.97 5.67 -2.27
N GLU A 102 17.09 5.34 -3.24
CA GLU A 102 17.20 5.82 -4.61
C GLU A 102 16.46 7.15 -4.83
N LYS A 103 15.29 7.32 -4.21
CA LYS A 103 14.50 8.56 -4.32
C LYS A 103 14.76 9.56 -3.19
N GLY A 104 15.56 9.21 -2.19
CA GLY A 104 15.92 10.09 -1.08
C GLY A 104 14.74 10.53 -0.22
N LEU A 105 13.64 9.75 -0.18
CA LEU A 105 12.44 10.13 0.55
C LEU A 105 12.64 9.99 2.06
N LYS A 106 12.15 11.00 2.80
CA LYS A 106 12.13 10.94 4.26
C LYS A 106 11.16 9.87 4.77
N VAL A 107 11.45 9.27 5.92
CA VAL A 107 10.61 8.25 6.56
C VAL A 107 9.15 8.71 6.70
N ALA A 108 8.91 9.98 7.04
CA ALA A 108 7.56 10.53 7.15
C ALA A 108 6.77 10.48 5.82
N THR A 109 7.44 10.67 4.68
CA THR A 109 6.82 10.55 3.36
C THR A 109 6.50 9.08 3.04
N ILE A 110 7.42 8.17 3.36
CA ILE A 110 7.22 6.73 3.19
C ILE A 110 6.09 6.23 4.11
N ASP A 111 5.93 6.80 5.30
CA ASP A 111 4.79 6.50 6.19
C ASP A 111 3.44 6.91 5.57
N ASN A 112 3.38 8.03 4.86
CA ASN A 112 2.18 8.43 4.14
C ASN A 112 1.87 7.48 2.97
N ILE A 113 2.90 7.08 2.21
CA ILE A 113 2.76 6.09 1.13
C ILE A 113 2.28 4.75 1.71
N HIS A 114 2.90 4.31 2.80
CA HIS A 114 2.48 3.09 3.49
C HIS A 114 1.03 3.14 3.96
N THR A 115 0.56 4.29 4.46
CA THR A 115 -0.82 4.43 4.94
C THR A 115 -1.84 4.15 3.84
N VAL A 116 -1.57 4.57 2.62
CA VAL A 116 -2.44 4.28 1.46
C VAL A 116 -2.30 2.82 1.03
N LEU A 117 -1.06 2.37 0.81
CA LEU A 117 -0.79 1.00 0.38
C LEU A 117 -1.36 -0.03 1.36
N HIS A 118 -1.23 0.22 2.67
CA HIS A 118 -1.76 -0.67 3.70
C HIS A 118 -3.29 -0.80 3.59
N GLN A 119 -4.03 0.29 3.44
CA GLN A 119 -5.48 0.26 3.27
C GLN A 119 -5.92 -0.47 1.99
N VAL A 120 -5.17 -0.31 0.89
CA VAL A 120 -5.43 -1.03 -0.36
C VAL A 120 -5.22 -2.53 -0.18
N LEU A 121 -4.16 -2.92 0.52
CA LEU A 121 -3.86 -4.33 0.79
C LEU A 121 -4.77 -4.93 1.87
N ASP A 122 -5.29 -4.13 2.81
CA ASP A 122 -6.34 -4.55 3.75
C ASP A 122 -7.62 -4.90 2.99
N LEU A 123 -8.04 -4.09 2.01
CA LEU A 123 -9.17 -4.43 1.14
C LEU A 123 -8.94 -5.76 0.41
N ALA A 124 -7.72 -6.04 -0.02
CA ALA A 124 -7.40 -7.32 -0.66
C ALA A 124 -7.53 -8.51 0.31
N VAL A 125 -7.32 -8.29 1.61
CA VAL A 125 -7.57 -9.31 2.66
C VAL A 125 -9.07 -9.44 2.92
N GLU A 126 -9.80 -8.32 3.04
CA GLU A 126 -11.26 -8.29 3.25
C GLU A 126 -12.02 -8.98 2.11
N ASP A 127 -11.56 -8.78 0.87
CA ASP A 127 -12.13 -9.39 -0.35
C ASP A 127 -11.60 -10.81 -0.62
N GLU A 128 -10.83 -11.40 0.30
CA GLU A 128 -10.32 -12.78 0.23
C GLU A 128 -9.35 -13.04 -0.95
N TYR A 129 -8.69 -12.00 -1.48
CA TYR A 129 -7.65 -12.18 -2.51
C TYR A 129 -6.31 -12.64 -1.93
N ILE A 130 -6.01 -12.25 -0.69
CA ILE A 130 -4.81 -12.66 0.06
C ILE A 130 -5.17 -12.96 1.52
N ARG A 131 -4.38 -13.80 2.17
CA ARG A 131 -4.63 -14.25 3.56
C ARG A 131 -4.23 -13.24 4.62
N SER A 132 -3.21 -12.44 4.34
CA SER A 132 -2.66 -11.47 5.28
C SER A 132 -2.07 -10.29 4.52
N ASN A 133 -2.08 -9.12 5.14
CA ASN A 133 -1.54 -7.92 4.53
C ASN A 133 0.01 -7.98 4.49
N PRO A 134 0.64 -8.01 3.30
CA PRO A 134 2.09 -8.08 3.19
C PRO A 134 2.80 -6.80 3.62
N SER A 135 2.08 -5.69 3.79
CA SER A 135 2.65 -4.44 4.31
C SER A 135 2.76 -4.40 5.84
N ASP A 136 2.15 -5.38 6.55
CA ASP A 136 2.24 -5.47 7.99
C ASP A 136 3.69 -5.48 8.48
N GLN A 137 4.01 -4.57 9.39
CA GLN A 137 5.33 -4.39 9.97
C GLN A 137 6.47 -4.13 8.96
N ALA A 138 6.18 -3.99 7.65
CA ALA A 138 7.20 -3.83 6.62
C ALA A 138 8.07 -2.57 6.82
N ARG A 139 7.55 -1.52 7.45
CA ARG A 139 8.27 -0.26 7.76
C ARG A 139 9.05 -0.27 9.08
N LYS A 140 8.87 -1.30 9.92
CA LYS A 140 9.49 -1.31 11.26
C LYS A 140 11.01 -1.21 11.20
N GLU A 141 11.61 -1.99 10.32
CA GLU A 141 13.06 -2.03 10.11
C GLU A 141 13.57 -0.69 9.55
N LEU A 142 12.91 -0.12 8.54
CA LEU A 142 13.26 1.18 7.98
C LEU A 142 13.25 2.28 9.04
N ARG A 143 12.23 2.33 9.90
CA ARG A 143 12.14 3.29 11.00
C ARG A 143 13.24 3.11 12.06
N GLN A 144 13.67 1.88 12.30
CA GLN A 144 14.76 1.62 13.24
C GLN A 144 16.11 2.10 12.71
N ILE A 145 16.40 1.83 11.43
CA ILE A 145 17.66 2.20 10.79
C ILE A 145 17.77 3.72 10.61
N ARG A 146 16.66 4.38 10.27
CA ARG A 146 16.62 5.82 9.93
C ARG A 146 15.94 6.68 11.00
N ARG A 147 16.18 6.40 12.28
CA ARG A 147 15.61 7.19 13.40
C ARG A 147 15.95 8.68 13.30
N GLU A 148 17.12 9.03 12.82
CA GLU A 148 17.58 10.40 12.68
C GLU A 148 16.80 11.18 11.62
N ASP A 149 16.31 10.51 10.57
CA ASP A 149 15.49 11.11 9.51
C ASP A 149 14.07 11.48 9.96
N MET A 150 13.65 11.02 11.15
CA MET A 150 12.30 11.26 11.66
C MET A 150 12.06 12.69 12.14
N GLY A 151 13.09 13.55 12.13
CA GLY A 151 13.00 14.97 12.47
C GLY A 151 12.44 15.21 13.86
N GLN A 152 13.19 15.83 14.75
CA GLN A 152 12.66 16.27 16.04
C GLN A 152 11.62 17.40 15.79
N ARG A 153 10.35 17.12 16.05
CA ARG A 153 9.34 18.17 16.15
C ARG A 153 9.60 18.95 17.42
N LYS A 154 10.14 20.16 17.27
CA LYS A 154 10.31 21.08 18.40
C LYS A 154 9.07 21.96 18.47
N ALA A 155 8.51 22.08 19.66
CA ALA A 155 7.55 23.14 19.95
C ALA A 155 8.31 24.48 20.01
N LEU A 156 7.68 25.55 19.60
CA LEU A 156 8.22 26.90 19.82
C LEU A 156 8.37 27.15 21.31
N THR A 157 9.46 27.76 21.69
CA THR A 157 9.61 28.33 23.03
C THR A 157 8.63 29.51 23.17
N LEU A 158 8.38 29.94 24.41
CA LEU A 158 7.50 31.08 24.66
C LEU A 158 7.96 32.33 23.92
N ASP A 159 9.27 32.58 23.92
CA ASP A 159 9.89 33.76 23.27
C ASP A 159 9.75 33.67 21.73
N GLU A 160 10.01 32.50 21.15
CA GLU A 160 9.83 32.26 19.70
C GLU A 160 8.35 32.42 19.32
N HIS A 161 7.43 31.93 20.16
CA HIS A 161 5.99 32.11 19.96
C HIS A 161 5.59 33.59 19.98
N LEU A 162 6.06 34.36 20.96
CA LEU A 162 5.79 35.79 21.05
C LEU A 162 6.37 36.56 19.87
N LEU A 163 7.57 36.23 19.42
CA LEU A 163 8.18 36.81 18.20
C LEU A 163 7.35 36.52 16.97
N LEU A 164 6.92 35.25 16.80
CA LEU A 164 6.06 34.85 15.69
C LEU A 164 4.72 35.61 15.71
N MET A 165 4.07 35.73 16.88
CA MET A 165 2.81 36.45 17.00
C MET A 165 2.96 37.94 16.69
N ARG A 166 4.07 38.56 17.13
CA ARG A 166 4.40 39.96 16.79
C ARG A 166 4.62 40.13 15.28
N PHE A 167 5.34 39.22 14.63
CA PHE A 167 5.55 39.23 13.19
C PHE A 167 4.23 39.08 12.44
N LEU A 168 3.38 38.16 12.82
CA LEU A 168 2.08 37.91 12.17
C LEU A 168 1.13 39.10 12.32
N SER A 169 1.06 39.73 13.51
CA SER A 169 0.20 40.89 13.76
C SER A 169 0.67 42.15 13.03
N GLY A 170 1.98 42.30 12.72
CA GLY A 170 2.52 43.40 11.97
C GLY A 170 2.48 43.23 10.44
N ASN A 171 2.13 42.05 9.93
CA ASN A 171 2.16 41.72 8.51
C ASN A 171 0.75 41.48 7.95
N ASN A 172 0.22 42.43 7.19
CA ASN A 172 -1.12 42.39 6.58
C ASN A 172 -1.40 41.13 5.76
N ARG A 173 -0.37 40.48 5.22
CA ARG A 173 -0.51 39.24 4.44
C ARG A 173 -0.97 38.04 5.31
N TYR A 174 -0.60 38.05 6.59
CA TYR A 174 -0.87 36.94 7.52
C TYR A 174 -1.84 37.31 8.62
N HIS A 175 -2.42 38.50 8.60
CA HIS A 175 -3.32 39.03 9.63
C HIS A 175 -4.63 38.23 9.80
N ARG A 176 -4.96 37.34 8.88
CA ARG A 176 -6.20 36.54 8.89
C ARG A 176 -6.04 35.13 9.46
N TRP A 177 -4.90 34.81 10.02
CA TRP A 177 -4.61 33.53 10.66
C TRP A 177 -4.39 33.77 12.16
#